data_a6524036550b7e4abaaed414e3015a6a
#
_entry.id   a6524036550b7e4abaaed414e3015a6a
#
_cell.length_a   1.000
_cell.length_b   1.000
_cell.length_c   1.000
_cell.angle_alpha   90.00
_cell.angle_beta   90.00
_cell.angle_gamma   90.00
#
_symmetry.space_group_name_H-M   'P 1'
#
loop_
_entity.id
_entity.type
_entity.pdbx_description
1 polymer ?
#
loop_
_entity_poly.entity_id
_entity_poly.type
_entity_poly.pdbx_seq_one_letter_code
_entity_poly.pdbx_strand_id
1 'polypeptide(L)'
;GAFQIIGTVRKNLPRVKYQWDACYDENNKPVKISDGKERFVSDSDKAENKLTLSEAGFLKWLVDGLVEPQAGSQTYLNPLLRATASFSPIGYAGIKNQKENLSFTLDWTRNLAAARLSIQTRKNYLYEDSGVDVKIELFSSEVTSKGITSVAGYIKNTGYEIKNLKPVLYVLAATEPTYFYLAAVRRRIA
;
A
#
# COMPACT_ATOMS: atom_id res chain seq x y z
N GLY A 1 7.09 -11.49 14.72
CA GLY A 1 7.76 -10.19 14.60
C GLY A 1 8.23 -9.91 13.17
N ALA A 2 8.90 -8.78 12.93
CA ALA A 2 9.32 -8.35 11.59
C ALA A 2 10.11 -9.40 10.81
N PHE A 3 11.00 -10.14 11.46
CA PHE A 3 11.77 -11.22 10.83
C PHE A 3 10.88 -12.36 10.29
N GLN A 4 9.80 -12.69 10.98
CA GLN A 4 8.86 -13.71 10.52
C GLN A 4 8.12 -13.25 9.26
N ILE A 5 7.71 -11.97 9.22
CA ILE A 5 7.07 -11.37 8.06
C ILE A 5 8.02 -11.40 6.86
N ILE A 6 9.26 -10.95 7.04
CA ILE A 6 10.29 -10.98 5.98
C ILE A 6 10.54 -12.41 5.50
N GLY A 7 10.63 -13.38 6.42
CA GLY A 7 10.79 -14.80 6.08
C GLY A 7 9.62 -15.33 5.25
N THR A 8 8.38 -15.01 5.64
CA THR A 8 7.17 -15.39 4.90
C THR A 8 7.15 -14.78 3.50
N VAL A 9 7.48 -13.50 3.40
CA VAL A 9 7.55 -12.81 2.10
C VAL A 9 8.59 -13.49 1.21
N ARG A 10 9.81 -13.67 1.69
CA ARG A 10 10.89 -14.32 0.91
C ARG A 10 10.52 -15.72 0.44
N LYS A 11 9.86 -16.51 1.27
CA LYS A 11 9.39 -17.86 0.94
C LYS A 11 8.36 -17.86 -0.20
N ASN A 12 7.51 -16.82 -0.26
CA ASN A 12 6.44 -16.74 -1.24
C ASN A 12 6.83 -15.99 -2.53
N LEU A 13 7.88 -15.17 -2.51
CA LEU A 13 8.31 -14.42 -3.69
C LEU A 13 8.46 -15.27 -4.97
N PRO A 14 9.04 -16.48 -4.93
CA PRO A 14 9.16 -17.32 -6.13
C PRO A 14 7.82 -17.75 -6.76
N ARG A 15 6.74 -17.68 -5.97
CA ARG A 15 5.37 -18.00 -6.40
C ARG A 15 4.64 -16.82 -7.02
N VAL A 16 5.17 -15.61 -6.85
CA VAL A 16 4.53 -14.40 -7.35
C VAL A 16 4.75 -14.28 -8.85
N LYS A 17 3.64 -14.26 -9.59
CA LYS A 17 3.59 -13.93 -11.02
C LYS A 17 3.08 -12.51 -11.17
N TYR A 18 3.86 -11.67 -11.80
CA TYR A 18 3.41 -10.32 -12.08
C TYR A 18 2.34 -10.31 -13.17
N GLN A 19 1.27 -9.59 -12.88
CA GLN A 19 0.28 -9.21 -13.87
C GLN A 19 -0.30 -7.85 -13.50
N TRP A 20 -0.26 -6.92 -14.45
CA TRP A 20 -0.81 -5.59 -14.28
C TRP A 20 -2.28 -5.66 -13.83
N ASP A 21 -2.67 -4.77 -12.90
CA ASP A 21 -4.04 -4.63 -12.40
C ASP A 21 -4.56 -5.82 -11.57
N ALA A 22 -3.74 -6.81 -11.30
CA ALA A 22 -4.14 -8.01 -10.59
C ALA A 22 -4.10 -7.85 -9.07
N CYS A 23 -5.15 -8.30 -8.40
CA CYS A 23 -5.31 -8.31 -6.96
C CYS A 23 -6.19 -9.50 -6.53
N TYR A 24 -6.29 -9.73 -5.21
CA TYR A 24 -7.30 -10.58 -4.61
C TYR A 24 -8.23 -9.72 -3.75
N ASP A 25 -9.53 -9.98 -3.82
CA ASP A 25 -10.52 -9.33 -2.98
C ASP A 25 -10.53 -9.87 -1.53
N GLU A 26 -11.46 -9.41 -0.72
CA GLU A 26 -11.63 -9.85 0.66
C GLU A 26 -12.04 -11.33 0.82
N ASN A 27 -12.49 -11.97 -0.25
CA ASN A 27 -12.87 -13.39 -0.31
C ASN A 27 -11.76 -14.23 -0.97
N ASN A 28 -10.58 -13.65 -1.17
CA ASN A 28 -9.45 -14.28 -1.85
C ASN A 28 -9.73 -14.69 -3.31
N LYS A 29 -10.65 -13.97 -3.97
CA LYS A 29 -10.91 -14.14 -5.40
C LYS A 29 -10.01 -13.23 -6.23
N PRO A 30 -9.46 -13.71 -7.35
CA PRO A 30 -8.65 -12.90 -8.24
C PRO A 30 -9.51 -11.89 -8.99
N VAL A 31 -9.20 -10.61 -8.81
CA VAL A 31 -9.94 -9.49 -9.42
C VAL A 31 -8.99 -8.49 -10.09
N LYS A 32 -9.51 -7.71 -11.03
CA LYS A 32 -8.85 -6.51 -11.53
C LYS A 32 -9.20 -5.34 -10.62
N ILE A 33 -8.20 -4.57 -10.24
CA ILE A 33 -8.40 -3.38 -9.40
C ILE A 33 -9.23 -2.33 -10.14
N SER A 34 -9.03 -2.19 -11.47
CA SER A 34 -9.67 -1.16 -12.28
C SER A 34 -11.15 -1.33 -12.51
N ASP A 35 -11.70 -2.52 -12.36
CA ASP A 35 -13.12 -2.79 -12.57
C ASP A 35 -13.79 -3.62 -11.46
N GLY A 36 -13.02 -4.12 -10.51
CA GLY A 36 -13.51 -4.95 -9.40
C GLY A 36 -14.08 -6.32 -9.82
N LYS A 37 -13.88 -6.71 -11.07
CA LYS A 37 -14.42 -7.96 -11.59
C LYS A 37 -13.43 -9.10 -11.45
N GLU A 38 -13.99 -10.29 -11.26
CA GLU A 38 -13.19 -11.50 -11.20
C GLU A 38 -12.37 -11.67 -12.48
N ARG A 39 -11.13 -12.05 -12.30
CA ARG A 39 -10.17 -12.27 -13.36
C ARG A 39 -9.99 -13.75 -13.59
N PHE A 40 -9.84 -14.12 -14.85
CA PHE A 40 -9.42 -15.47 -15.20
C PHE A 40 -7.97 -15.73 -14.73
N VAL A 41 -7.82 -16.76 -13.95
CA VAL A 41 -6.51 -17.30 -13.56
C VAL A 41 -6.38 -18.64 -14.27
N SER A 42 -5.30 -18.84 -15.01
CA SER A 42 -5.10 -20.08 -15.78
C SER A 42 -5.03 -21.30 -14.86
N ASP A 43 -5.43 -22.45 -15.36
CA ASP A 43 -5.36 -23.69 -14.58
C ASP A 43 -3.91 -24.07 -14.26
N SER A 44 -2.96 -23.72 -15.12
CA SER A 44 -1.54 -23.88 -14.84
C SER A 44 -1.09 -23.02 -13.65
N ASP A 45 -1.56 -21.75 -13.56
CA ASP A 45 -1.23 -20.89 -12.43
C ASP A 45 -1.81 -21.45 -11.12
N LYS A 46 -3.02 -22.03 -11.18
CA LYS A 46 -3.64 -22.71 -10.03
C LYS A 46 -2.87 -23.96 -9.62
N ALA A 47 -2.52 -24.79 -10.59
CA ALA A 47 -1.78 -26.04 -10.36
C ALA A 47 -0.39 -25.77 -9.76
N GLU A 48 0.27 -24.71 -10.21
CA GLU A 48 1.57 -24.29 -9.69
C GLU A 48 1.47 -23.44 -8.41
N ASN A 49 0.26 -23.23 -7.90
CA ASN A 49 0.00 -22.42 -6.71
C ASN A 49 0.64 -21.03 -6.79
N LYS A 50 0.54 -20.40 -7.94
CA LYS A 50 1.06 -19.05 -8.19
C LYS A 50 0.14 -17.97 -7.64
N LEU A 51 0.74 -16.94 -7.08
CA LEU A 51 0.08 -15.70 -6.69
C LEU A 51 0.23 -14.69 -7.83
N THR A 52 -0.85 -14.39 -8.52
CA THR A 52 -0.81 -13.42 -9.63
C THR A 52 -1.20 -12.04 -9.13
N LEU A 53 -0.24 -11.12 -9.08
CA LEU A 53 -0.37 -9.83 -8.42
C LEU A 53 0.24 -8.70 -9.27
N SER A 54 -0.38 -7.53 -9.21
CA SER A 54 0.26 -6.26 -9.56
C SER A 54 1.06 -5.71 -8.38
N GLU A 55 1.72 -4.57 -8.55
CA GLU A 55 2.40 -3.87 -7.45
C GLU A 55 1.42 -3.54 -6.31
N ALA A 56 0.26 -2.99 -6.66
CA ALA A 56 -0.79 -2.66 -5.70
C ALA A 56 -1.38 -3.92 -5.05
N GLY A 57 -1.61 -4.97 -5.84
CA GLY A 57 -2.05 -6.26 -5.34
C GLY A 57 -1.04 -6.91 -4.40
N PHE A 58 0.24 -6.79 -4.69
CA PHE A 58 1.31 -7.28 -3.82
C PHE A 58 1.32 -6.55 -2.47
N LEU A 59 1.17 -5.22 -2.49
CA LEU A 59 1.11 -4.43 -1.27
C LEU A 59 -0.11 -4.81 -0.42
N LYS A 60 -1.28 -5.01 -1.04
CA LYS A 60 -2.48 -5.50 -0.34
C LYS A 60 -2.24 -6.87 0.25
N TRP A 61 -1.69 -7.81 -0.49
CA TRP A 61 -1.37 -9.15 -0.01
C TRP A 61 -0.45 -9.14 1.22
N LEU A 62 0.55 -8.24 1.24
CA LEU A 62 1.41 -8.05 2.42
C LEU A 62 0.61 -7.57 3.64
N VAL A 63 -0.25 -6.58 3.43
CA VAL A 63 -1.08 -6.02 4.52
C VAL A 63 -2.11 -7.05 4.98
N ASP A 64 -2.74 -7.78 4.09
CA ASP A 64 -3.69 -8.85 4.42
C ASP A 64 -3.04 -9.92 5.30
N GLY A 65 -1.80 -10.29 5.04
CA GLY A 65 -1.04 -11.20 5.90
C GLY A 65 -0.84 -10.71 7.34
N LEU A 66 -0.98 -9.40 7.58
CA LEU A 66 -0.94 -8.79 8.92
C LEU A 66 -2.34 -8.61 9.52
N VAL A 67 -3.34 -8.42 8.67
CA VAL A 67 -4.73 -8.09 9.05
C VAL A 67 -5.53 -9.35 9.32
N GLU A 68 -5.50 -10.31 8.42
CA GLU A 68 -6.32 -11.52 8.47
C GLU A 68 -6.17 -12.32 9.80
N PRO A 69 -4.97 -12.52 10.37
CA PRO A 69 -4.83 -13.20 11.64
C PRO A 69 -5.51 -12.50 12.83
N GLN A 70 -5.80 -11.21 12.70
CA GLN A 70 -6.39 -10.40 13.76
C GLN A 70 -7.88 -10.11 13.52
N ALA A 71 -8.25 -9.93 12.26
CA ALA A 71 -9.61 -9.57 11.86
C ALA A 71 -10.47 -10.77 11.46
N GLY A 72 -9.84 -11.91 11.13
CA GLY A 72 -10.54 -13.06 10.55
C GLY A 72 -10.95 -12.84 9.09
N SER A 73 -10.58 -11.72 8.47
CA SER A 73 -10.86 -11.39 7.08
C SER A 73 -9.73 -10.56 6.46
N GLN A 74 -9.63 -10.60 5.15
CA GLN A 74 -8.73 -9.74 4.40
C GLN A 74 -9.30 -8.32 4.27
N THR A 75 -8.45 -7.38 3.86
CA THR A 75 -8.85 -6.00 3.62
C THR A 75 -9.83 -5.91 2.45
N TYR A 76 -10.95 -5.21 2.66
CA TYR A 76 -11.96 -4.97 1.61
C TYR A 76 -11.39 -4.10 0.49
N LEU A 77 -11.71 -4.47 -0.75
CA LEU A 77 -11.18 -3.77 -1.92
C LEU A 77 -11.74 -2.36 -2.07
N ASN A 78 -13.06 -2.20 -1.95
CA ASN A 78 -13.73 -0.92 -2.18
C ASN A 78 -13.21 0.26 -1.34
N PRO A 79 -12.95 0.12 -0.04
CA PRO A 79 -12.36 1.20 0.75
C PRO A 79 -10.99 1.65 0.25
N LEU A 80 -10.21 0.75 -0.35
CA LEU A 80 -8.87 1.06 -0.86
C LEU A 80 -8.90 1.99 -2.08
N LEU A 81 -10.04 2.09 -2.76
CA LEU A 81 -10.25 2.89 -3.96
C LEU A 81 -10.69 4.33 -3.66
N ARG A 82 -10.82 4.69 -2.39
CA ARG A 82 -11.24 6.04 -2.00
C ARG A 82 -10.14 7.05 -2.28
N ALA A 83 -10.54 8.20 -2.82
CA ALA A 83 -9.65 9.34 -2.95
C ALA A 83 -9.25 9.85 -1.57
N THR A 84 -7.97 10.16 -1.39
CA THR A 84 -7.39 10.64 -0.13
C THR A 84 -6.87 12.06 -0.23
N ALA A 85 -6.86 12.64 -1.42
CA ALA A 85 -6.47 14.01 -1.65
C ALA A 85 -7.47 14.70 -2.58
N SER A 86 -7.60 16.02 -2.49
CA SER A 86 -8.56 16.81 -3.29
C SER A 86 -8.32 16.73 -4.80
N PHE A 87 -7.11 16.36 -5.22
CA PHE A 87 -6.74 16.17 -6.61
C PHE A 87 -6.88 14.72 -7.09
N SER A 88 -7.23 13.81 -6.19
CA SER A 88 -7.38 12.38 -6.54
C SER A 88 -8.72 12.14 -7.21
N PRO A 89 -8.77 11.41 -8.34
CA PRO A 89 -10.02 10.93 -8.91
C PRO A 89 -10.70 9.92 -7.98
N ILE A 90 -12.02 9.87 -8.00
CA ILE A 90 -12.80 9.03 -7.10
C ILE A 90 -13.10 7.66 -7.75
N GLY A 91 -12.92 6.59 -6.98
CA GLY A 91 -13.35 5.22 -7.30
C GLY A 91 -12.72 4.64 -8.57
N TYR A 92 -13.41 3.68 -9.17
CA TYR A 92 -12.93 2.97 -10.37
C TYR A 92 -12.67 3.87 -11.58
N ALA A 93 -13.40 4.97 -11.73
CA ALA A 93 -13.17 5.92 -12.81
C ALA A 93 -11.76 6.54 -12.73
N GLY A 94 -11.27 6.77 -11.54
CA GLY A 94 -9.92 7.28 -11.30
C GLY A 94 -8.81 6.25 -11.50
N ILE A 95 -9.16 4.96 -11.45
CA ILE A 95 -8.20 3.86 -11.54
C ILE A 95 -8.03 3.39 -12.98
N LYS A 96 -9.04 3.61 -13.82
CA LYS A 96 -9.07 3.12 -15.20
C LYS A 96 -7.79 3.43 -15.98
N ASN A 97 -7.12 4.52 -15.63
CA ASN A 97 -5.82 4.92 -16.16
C ASN A 97 -4.76 5.00 -15.08
N GLN A 98 -4.51 3.90 -14.37
CA GLN A 98 -3.49 3.85 -13.28
C GLN A 98 -2.12 4.38 -13.72
N LYS A 99 -1.74 4.19 -14.99
CA LYS A 99 -0.46 4.68 -15.53
C LYS A 99 -0.40 6.21 -15.52
N GLU A 100 -1.53 6.87 -15.70
CA GLU A 100 -1.66 8.32 -15.77
C GLU A 100 -2.12 8.93 -14.43
N ASN A 101 -2.81 8.13 -13.60
CA ASN A 101 -3.29 8.56 -12.30
C ASN A 101 -2.15 8.61 -11.29
N LEU A 102 -1.63 9.80 -11.07
CA LEU A 102 -0.53 10.03 -10.14
C LEU A 102 -0.88 9.74 -8.69
N SER A 103 -2.16 9.83 -8.35
CA SER A 103 -2.64 9.68 -6.98
C SER A 103 -2.95 8.24 -6.61
N PHE A 104 -3.17 7.36 -7.57
CA PHE A 104 -3.61 5.98 -7.29
C PHE A 104 -2.74 5.27 -6.25
N THR A 105 -1.44 5.28 -6.45
CA THR A 105 -0.50 4.61 -5.54
C THR A 105 -0.52 5.22 -4.14
N LEU A 106 -0.68 6.54 -4.06
CA LEU A 106 -0.80 7.26 -2.79
C LEU A 106 -2.09 6.89 -2.07
N ASP A 107 -3.24 6.98 -2.76
CA ASP A 107 -4.55 6.64 -2.21
C ASP A 107 -4.58 5.20 -1.70
N TRP A 108 -4.10 4.27 -2.52
CA TRP A 108 -4.03 2.86 -2.18
C TRP A 108 -3.19 2.59 -0.93
N THR A 109 -2.01 3.18 -0.86
CA THR A 109 -1.09 3.00 0.26
C THR A 109 -1.66 3.59 1.55
N ARG A 110 -2.25 4.79 1.48
CA ARG A 110 -2.91 5.46 2.61
C ARG A 110 -4.07 4.65 3.16
N ASN A 111 -4.95 4.20 2.27
CA ASN A 111 -6.12 3.41 2.67
C ASN A 111 -5.73 2.04 3.24
N LEU A 112 -4.69 1.39 2.73
CA LEU A 112 -4.14 0.17 3.33
C LEU A 112 -3.57 0.41 4.72
N ALA A 113 -2.85 1.50 4.92
CA ALA A 113 -2.32 1.87 6.23
C ALA A 113 -3.45 2.15 7.22
N ALA A 114 -4.49 2.88 6.80
CA ALA A 114 -5.69 3.14 7.61
C ALA A 114 -6.41 1.85 7.99
N ALA A 115 -6.62 0.94 7.05
CA ALA A 115 -7.24 -0.36 7.30
C ALA A 115 -6.43 -1.18 8.33
N ARG A 116 -5.12 -1.24 8.16
CA ARG A 116 -4.24 -1.94 9.10
C ARG A 116 -4.28 -1.33 10.50
N LEU A 117 -4.20 -0.01 10.59
CA LEU A 117 -4.23 0.70 11.87
C LEU A 117 -5.58 0.53 12.57
N SER A 118 -6.68 0.58 11.82
CA SER A 118 -8.03 0.36 12.35
C SER A 118 -8.17 -0.99 13.02
N ILE A 119 -7.68 -2.04 12.39
CA ILE A 119 -7.74 -3.39 12.92
C ILE A 119 -6.82 -3.56 14.13
N GLN A 120 -5.60 -3.05 14.04
CA GLN A 120 -4.64 -3.15 15.14
C GLN A 120 -5.16 -2.48 16.43
N THR A 121 -5.82 -1.34 16.29
CA THR A 121 -6.26 -0.54 17.43
C THR A 121 -7.72 -0.76 17.82
N ARG A 122 -8.48 -1.50 17.00
CA ARG A 122 -9.93 -1.68 17.12
C ARG A 122 -10.70 -0.35 17.09
N LYS A 123 -10.19 0.63 16.35
CA LYS A 123 -10.79 1.93 16.13
C LYS A 123 -10.92 2.15 14.62
N ASN A 124 -11.86 2.99 14.21
CA ASN A 124 -11.98 3.35 12.81
C ASN A 124 -11.04 4.53 12.51
N TYR A 125 -10.01 4.28 11.73
CA TYR A 125 -9.08 5.29 11.25
C TYR A 125 -9.32 5.56 9.77
N LEU A 126 -9.30 6.81 9.40
CA LEU A 126 -9.17 7.26 8.03
C LEU A 126 -7.71 7.63 7.78
N TYR A 127 -7.34 7.85 6.52
CA TYR A 127 -5.94 8.18 6.22
C TYR A 127 -5.52 9.53 6.84
N GLU A 128 -6.48 10.45 7.06
CA GLU A 128 -6.26 11.75 7.68
C GLU A 128 -5.91 11.65 9.17
N ASP A 129 -6.19 10.50 9.77
CA ASP A 129 -5.93 10.31 11.18
C ASP A 129 -4.43 10.20 11.44
N SER A 130 -4.03 10.70 12.60
CA SER A 130 -2.62 10.68 13.00
C SER A 130 -2.04 9.28 12.97
N GLY A 131 -0.89 9.12 12.35
CA GLY A 131 -0.16 7.86 12.24
C GLY A 131 -0.40 7.07 10.96
N VAL A 132 -1.31 7.50 10.08
CA VAL A 132 -1.51 6.84 8.79
C VAL A 132 -0.57 7.41 7.73
N ASP A 133 -0.65 8.69 7.52
CA ASP A 133 0.37 9.43 6.81
C ASP A 133 0.29 10.86 7.33
N VAL A 134 0.94 11.28 8.04
CA VAL A 134 1.10 12.51 8.75
C VAL A 134 0.39 13.71 8.11
N LYS A 135 -0.92 13.77 8.19
CA LYS A 135 -1.75 14.85 7.64
C LYS A 135 -1.73 14.87 6.09
N ILE A 136 -2.20 15.91 5.51
CA ILE A 136 -2.53 16.02 4.07
C ILE A 136 -1.30 16.01 3.15
N GLU A 137 -0.13 16.30 3.67
CA GLU A 137 1.12 16.26 2.91
C GLU A 137 1.91 15.01 3.27
N LEU A 138 2.48 14.36 2.28
CA LEU A 138 3.46 13.27 2.49
C LEU A 138 4.55 13.80 3.43
N PHE A 139 4.53 13.38 4.67
CA PHE A 139 5.39 13.89 5.75
C PHE A 139 5.04 15.32 6.20
N SER A 140 4.05 15.40 7.07
CA SER A 140 3.67 16.65 7.70
C SER A 140 4.76 17.18 8.63
N SER A 141 4.56 18.42 9.05
CA SER A 141 5.42 19.09 10.02
C SER A 141 5.67 18.31 11.32
N GLU A 142 4.75 17.42 11.72
CA GLU A 142 4.96 16.60 12.92
C GLU A 142 5.99 15.51 12.74
N VAL A 143 5.99 14.82 11.59
CA VAL A 143 7.01 13.83 11.27
C VAL A 143 8.33 14.53 11.03
N THR A 144 8.32 15.68 10.37
CA THR A 144 9.54 16.48 10.20
C THR A 144 10.07 16.99 11.54
N SER A 145 9.20 17.38 12.48
CA SER A 145 9.62 17.77 13.83
C SER A 145 10.25 16.61 14.62
N LYS A 146 9.98 15.37 14.25
CA LYS A 146 10.57 14.15 14.84
C LYS A 146 11.88 13.71 14.20
N GLY A 147 12.48 14.52 13.33
CA GLY A 147 13.81 14.26 12.77
C GLY A 147 13.91 14.02 11.26
N ILE A 148 12.80 13.90 10.53
CA ILE A 148 12.84 13.75 9.05
C ILE A 148 13.30 15.05 8.37
N THR A 149 13.22 16.18 9.04
CA THR A 149 13.78 17.46 8.56
C THR A 149 15.23 17.38 8.16
N SER A 150 15.98 16.42 8.69
CA SER A 150 17.36 16.17 8.31
C SER A 150 17.50 15.46 6.96
N VAL A 151 16.41 14.94 6.39
CA VAL A 151 16.43 14.29 5.08
C VAL A 151 16.07 15.31 4.01
N ALA A 152 17.06 15.76 3.25
CA ALA A 152 16.86 16.68 2.14
C ALA A 152 16.09 16.06 0.98
N GLY A 153 15.44 16.90 0.16
CA GLY A 153 14.86 16.48 -1.11
C GLY A 153 13.38 16.14 -1.07
N TYR A 154 12.64 16.66 -0.09
CA TYR A 154 11.19 16.62 -0.13
C TYR A 154 10.66 17.49 -1.27
N ILE A 155 9.78 16.91 -2.06
CA ILE A 155 9.09 17.59 -3.16
C ILE A 155 7.60 17.68 -2.79
N LYS A 156 7.10 18.90 -2.64
CA LYS A 156 5.71 19.17 -2.23
C LYS A 156 4.72 18.40 -3.11
N ASN A 157 3.72 17.79 -2.48
CA ASN A 157 2.67 16.96 -3.10
C ASN A 157 3.18 15.76 -3.92
N THR A 158 4.44 15.37 -3.76
CA THR A 158 5.05 14.26 -4.52
C THR A 158 5.73 13.27 -3.59
N GLY A 159 6.49 13.75 -2.61
CA GLY A 159 7.27 12.92 -1.70
C GLY A 159 8.78 13.15 -1.83
N TYR A 160 9.55 12.10 -1.77
CA TYR A 160 11.01 12.16 -1.86
C TYR A 160 11.52 11.51 -3.14
N GLU A 161 12.66 11.95 -3.63
CA GLU A 161 13.38 11.22 -4.66
C GLU A 161 13.78 9.83 -4.15
N ILE A 162 13.77 8.83 -5.03
CA ILE A 162 14.07 7.43 -4.68
C ILE A 162 15.42 7.29 -3.97
N LYS A 163 16.43 8.09 -4.34
CA LYS A 163 17.75 8.09 -3.67
C LYS A 163 17.68 8.41 -2.18
N ASN A 164 16.63 9.14 -1.75
CA ASN A 164 16.40 9.55 -0.36
C ASN A 164 15.49 8.59 0.41
N LEU A 165 14.92 7.58 -0.25
CA LEU A 165 13.99 6.65 0.39
C LEU A 165 14.61 5.90 1.58
N LYS A 166 15.84 5.41 1.41
CA LYS A 166 16.54 4.67 2.48
C LYS A 166 16.78 5.52 3.73
N PRO A 167 17.35 6.75 3.63
CA PRO A 167 17.46 7.62 4.81
C PRO A 167 16.11 7.99 5.41
N VAL A 168 15.06 8.26 4.62
CA VAL A 168 13.72 8.54 5.14
C VAL A 168 13.19 7.37 5.98
N LEU A 169 13.23 6.16 5.43
CA LEU A 169 12.77 4.96 6.15
C LEU A 169 13.61 4.67 7.40
N TYR A 170 14.91 4.94 7.36
CA TYR A 170 15.79 4.80 8.52
C TYR A 170 15.37 5.76 9.64
N VAL A 171 15.15 7.03 9.32
CA VAL A 171 14.72 8.03 10.31
C VAL A 171 13.36 7.67 10.89
N LEU A 172 12.39 7.28 10.06
CA LEU A 172 11.07 6.82 10.51
C LEU A 172 11.19 5.62 11.46
N ALA A 173 11.96 4.61 11.10
CA ALA A 173 12.16 3.44 11.94
C ALA A 173 12.87 3.75 13.27
N ALA A 174 13.73 4.75 13.30
CA ALA A 174 14.43 5.19 14.51
C ALA A 174 13.53 6.04 15.43
N THR A 175 12.64 6.86 14.87
CA THR A 175 11.76 7.75 15.64
C THR A 175 10.44 7.07 16.04
N GLU A 176 9.95 6.13 15.25
CA GLU A 176 8.67 5.44 15.46
C GLU A 176 8.83 3.91 15.27
N PRO A 177 9.61 3.23 16.13
CA PRO A 177 10.02 1.82 15.90
C PRO A 177 8.86 0.82 15.98
N THR A 178 7.68 1.23 16.46
CA THR A 178 6.50 0.36 16.60
C THR A 178 5.63 0.31 15.36
N TYR A 179 5.91 1.15 14.35
CA TYR A 179 5.12 1.21 13.13
C TYR A 179 5.73 0.41 11.98
N PHE A 180 4.86 -0.08 11.13
CA PHE A 180 5.23 -0.58 9.80
C PHE A 180 5.05 0.54 8.79
N TYR A 181 6.03 0.72 7.93
CA TYR A 181 6.01 1.76 6.90
C TYR A 181 5.79 1.12 5.54
N LEU A 182 4.80 1.64 4.82
CA LEU A 182 4.54 1.30 3.44
C LEU A 182 5.07 2.45 2.56
N ALA A 183 5.87 2.11 1.57
CA ALA A 183 6.40 3.09 0.63
C ALA A 183 5.87 2.80 -0.77
N ALA A 184 5.23 3.79 -1.36
CA ALA A 184 4.86 3.77 -2.76
C ALA A 184 5.99 4.42 -3.58
N VAL A 185 6.58 3.65 -4.50
CA VAL A 185 7.63 4.14 -5.38
C VAL A 185 7.06 4.32 -6.78
N ARG A 186 7.21 5.53 -7.31
CA ARG A 186 6.81 5.83 -8.67
C ARG A 186 8.02 6.15 -9.54
N ARG A 187 8.13 5.45 -10.66
CA ARG A 187 9.10 5.78 -11.69
C ARG A 187 8.49 6.81 -12.63
N ARG A 188 9.11 7.98 -12.78
CA ARG A 188 8.77 8.91 -13.86
C ARG A 188 9.20 8.24 -15.16
N ILE A 189 8.25 7.97 -16.03
CA ILE A 189 8.58 7.66 -17.42
C ILE A 189 8.81 9.02 -18.08
N ALA A 190 10.06 9.24 -18.50
CA ALA A 190 10.42 10.43 -19.23
C ALA A 190 9.79 10.40 -20.64
#